data_5186ff35b39a62d1ffb6a0c62ec19b17
#
_entry.id   5186ff35b39a62d1ffb6a0c62ec19b17
#
_cell.length_a   1.000
_cell.length_b   1.000
_cell.length_c   1.000
_cell.angle_alpha   90.00
_cell.angle_beta   90.00
_cell.angle_gamma   90.00
#
_symmetry.space_group_name_H-M   'P 1'
#
loop_
_entity.id
_entity.type
_entity.pdbx_description
1 polymer ?
#
loop_
_entity_poly.entity_id
_entity_poly.type
_entity_poly.pdbx_seq_one_letter_code
_entity_poly.pdbx_strand_id
1 'polypeptide(L)'
;MLKGMHVSLLVGPAIPLPVPKPLIDALQSIQVTSAAGARSGFQISFALHNNSPLHTLLLLAGGRVPWLRVLIVITVNSLPMVLMDGLITRQEVSGSNEPGQSILTITGEDLSVAMDQQEFNGIPYPAMPAEARVALIVAKYAIFGMVPLVIPQIFSDVPIPVEKIPTHDGTDLAYVQKLAKDAGYVFYVEPGPLPGMTRA
;
A
#
# COMPACT_ATOMS: atom_id res chain seq x y z
N MET A 1 -21.56 -7.89 16.92
CA MET A 1 -21.06 -6.56 16.50
C MET A 1 -20.71 -5.77 17.75
N LEU A 2 -19.47 -5.31 17.86
CA LEU A 2 -19.06 -4.42 18.95
C LEU A 2 -19.83 -3.08 18.77
N LYS A 3 -20.60 -2.68 19.78
CA LYS A 3 -21.33 -1.40 19.77
C LYS A 3 -20.31 -0.28 19.60
N GLY A 4 -20.45 0.53 18.53
CA GLY A 4 -19.62 1.69 18.27
C GLY A 4 -18.42 1.49 17.30
N MET A 5 -18.27 0.31 16.69
CA MET A 5 -17.26 0.05 15.66
C MET A 5 -17.92 -0.12 14.29
N HIS A 6 -17.46 0.63 13.31
CA HIS A 6 -17.91 0.54 11.93
C HIS A 6 -16.69 0.35 11.01
N VAL A 7 -16.79 -0.58 10.05
CA VAL A 7 -15.76 -0.82 9.04
C VAL A 7 -16.22 -0.22 7.71
N SER A 8 -15.36 0.54 7.08
CA SER A 8 -15.55 1.08 5.74
C SER A 8 -14.42 0.62 4.83
N LEU A 9 -14.77 0.09 3.68
CA LEU A 9 -13.83 -0.28 2.62
C LEU A 9 -13.98 0.71 1.47
N LEU A 10 -12.84 1.22 0.98
CA LEU A 10 -12.80 2.02 -0.23
C LEU A 10 -11.89 1.30 -1.23
N VAL A 11 -12.32 1.22 -2.49
CA VAL A 11 -11.61 0.51 -3.55
C VAL A 11 -11.61 1.37 -4.82
N GLY A 12 -10.48 1.43 -5.50
CA GLY A 12 -10.34 2.17 -6.75
C GLY A 12 -8.89 2.21 -7.25
N PRO A 13 -8.64 2.69 -8.47
CA PRO A 13 -7.27 2.73 -9.00
C PRO A 13 -6.38 3.74 -8.24
N ALA A 14 -6.57 5.02 -8.41
CA ALA A 14 -5.78 6.05 -7.72
C ALA A 14 -6.57 6.66 -6.55
N ILE A 15 -7.84 6.98 -6.79
CA ILE A 15 -8.76 7.55 -5.79
C ILE A 15 -9.77 6.46 -5.42
N PRO A 16 -9.65 5.84 -4.24
CA PRO A 16 -10.56 4.80 -3.82
C PRO A 16 -11.92 5.38 -3.41
N LEU A 17 -12.98 4.72 -3.87
CA LEU A 17 -14.36 5.06 -3.56
C LEU A 17 -14.98 4.05 -2.60
N PRO A 18 -15.92 4.45 -1.75
CA PRO A 18 -16.62 3.55 -0.86
C PRO A 18 -17.26 2.39 -1.63
N VAL A 19 -17.05 1.18 -1.16
CA VAL A 19 -17.70 0.01 -1.76
C VAL A 19 -19.19 -0.01 -1.45
N PRO A 20 -20.06 -0.48 -2.37
CA PRO A 20 -21.48 -0.60 -2.15
C PRO A 20 -21.82 -1.49 -0.95
N LYS A 21 -22.95 -1.18 -0.27
CA LYS A 21 -23.40 -1.92 0.91
C LYS A 21 -23.49 -3.44 0.73
N PRO A 22 -23.98 -3.98 -0.41
CA PRO A 22 -24.02 -5.44 -0.61
C PRO A 22 -22.65 -6.12 -0.54
N LEU A 23 -21.57 -5.40 -0.86
CA LEU A 23 -20.19 -5.91 -0.73
C LEU A 23 -19.73 -5.93 0.73
N ILE A 24 -20.09 -4.91 1.50
CA ILE A 24 -19.82 -4.88 2.95
C ILE A 24 -20.62 -5.98 3.66
N ASP A 25 -21.87 -6.22 3.24
CA ASP A 25 -22.71 -7.26 3.82
C ASP A 25 -22.18 -8.69 3.52
N ALA A 26 -21.42 -8.85 2.42
CA ALA A 26 -20.77 -10.12 2.07
C ALA A 26 -19.39 -10.30 2.76
N LEU A 27 -18.90 -9.31 3.48
CA LEU A 27 -17.62 -9.35 4.17
C LEU A 27 -17.65 -10.36 5.32
N GLN A 28 -16.72 -11.33 5.30
CA GLN A 28 -16.57 -12.34 6.35
C GLN A 28 -15.46 -11.99 7.34
N SER A 29 -14.30 -11.61 6.83
CA SER A 29 -13.15 -11.28 7.68
C SER A 29 -12.23 -10.26 7.03
N ILE A 30 -11.56 -9.49 7.89
CA ILE A 30 -10.45 -8.61 7.54
C ILE A 30 -9.32 -8.91 8.50
N GLN A 31 -8.15 -9.15 7.94
CA GLN A 31 -6.90 -9.28 8.68
C GLN A 31 -5.91 -8.25 8.14
N VAL A 32 -5.31 -7.48 9.03
CA VAL A 32 -4.26 -6.51 8.70
C VAL A 32 -3.03 -6.83 9.53
N THR A 33 -1.88 -6.89 8.88
CA THR A 33 -0.58 -7.08 9.51
C THR A 33 0.27 -5.85 9.22
N SER A 34 0.67 -5.14 10.26
CA SER A 34 1.57 -4.00 10.15
C SER A 34 2.97 -4.38 10.60
N ALA A 35 3.98 -4.01 9.83
CA ALA A 35 5.37 -4.33 10.10
C ALA A 35 6.27 -3.12 9.84
N ALA A 36 7.11 -2.75 10.82
CA ALA A 36 8.15 -1.77 10.64
C ALA A 36 9.39 -2.42 10.00
N GLY A 37 9.86 -1.86 8.89
CA GLY A 37 11.02 -2.39 8.17
C GLY A 37 10.74 -3.57 7.23
N ALA A 38 9.47 -3.95 7.10
CA ALA A 38 8.99 -4.92 6.12
C ALA A 38 7.68 -4.41 5.52
N ARG A 39 7.19 -5.06 4.48
CA ARG A 39 5.89 -4.72 3.90
C ARG A 39 4.76 -5.10 4.84
N SER A 40 3.86 -4.17 5.06
CA SER A 40 2.59 -4.43 5.72
C SER A 40 1.64 -5.08 4.73
N GLY A 41 0.70 -5.89 5.21
CA GLY A 41 -0.20 -6.64 4.35
C GLY A 41 -1.62 -6.69 4.89
N PHE A 42 -2.55 -7.04 4.01
CA PHE A 42 -3.94 -7.28 4.37
C PHE A 42 -4.51 -8.49 3.64
N GLN A 43 -5.50 -9.11 4.27
CA GLN A 43 -6.32 -10.15 3.69
C GLN A 43 -7.78 -9.87 4.01
N ILE A 44 -8.63 -9.92 2.98
CA ILE A 44 -10.07 -9.71 3.09
C ILE A 44 -10.78 -10.92 2.49
N SER A 45 -11.72 -11.50 3.22
CA SER A 45 -12.53 -12.62 2.73
C SER A 45 -13.99 -12.22 2.62
N PHE A 46 -14.60 -12.59 1.50
CA PHE A 46 -16.01 -12.33 1.19
C PHE A 46 -16.75 -13.63 0.87
N ALA A 47 -18.00 -13.71 1.32
CA ALA A 47 -18.90 -14.75 0.85
C ALA A 47 -19.37 -14.46 -0.59
N LEU A 48 -19.12 -15.37 -1.50
CA LEU A 48 -19.59 -15.33 -2.89
C LEU A 48 -20.84 -16.19 -3.05
N HIS A 49 -21.95 -15.57 -3.45
CA HIS A 49 -23.16 -16.26 -3.88
C HIS A 49 -23.28 -16.13 -5.41
N ASN A 50 -24.00 -17.03 -6.06
CA ASN A 50 -24.11 -17.07 -7.52
C ASN A 50 -24.55 -15.77 -8.20
N ASN A 51 -25.25 -14.87 -7.48
CA ASN A 51 -25.69 -13.56 -7.97
C ASN A 51 -24.98 -12.40 -7.29
N SER A 52 -23.78 -12.61 -6.73
CA SER A 52 -23.08 -11.57 -6.00
C SER A 52 -22.51 -10.50 -6.93
N PRO A 53 -22.66 -9.20 -6.63
CA PRO A 53 -22.00 -8.11 -7.34
C PRO A 53 -20.47 -8.19 -7.26
N LEU A 54 -19.92 -9.06 -6.39
CA LEU A 54 -18.49 -9.39 -6.30
C LEU A 54 -17.94 -9.99 -7.59
N HIS A 55 -18.77 -10.62 -8.45
CA HIS A 55 -18.33 -11.08 -9.77
C HIS A 55 -17.84 -9.92 -10.64
N THR A 56 -18.46 -8.73 -10.53
CA THR A 56 -18.01 -7.53 -11.24
C THR A 56 -16.65 -7.04 -10.71
N LEU A 57 -16.44 -7.09 -9.40
CA LEU A 57 -15.14 -6.78 -8.77
C LEU A 57 -14.06 -7.77 -9.20
N LEU A 58 -14.38 -9.06 -9.26
CA LEU A 58 -13.48 -10.11 -9.74
C LEU A 58 -13.10 -9.88 -11.22
N LEU A 59 -14.06 -9.51 -12.05
CA LEU A 59 -13.81 -9.21 -13.47
C LEU A 59 -12.94 -7.95 -13.63
N LEU A 60 -13.20 -6.91 -12.84
CA LEU A 60 -12.39 -5.69 -12.83
C LEU A 60 -10.96 -5.95 -12.33
N ALA A 61 -10.81 -6.83 -11.36
CA ALA A 61 -9.52 -7.14 -10.78
C ALA A 61 -8.79 -8.32 -11.46
N GLY A 62 -9.52 -9.24 -12.10
CA GLY A 62 -8.97 -10.34 -12.92
C GLY A 62 -8.56 -9.91 -14.32
N GLY A 63 -9.08 -8.80 -14.82
CA GLY A 63 -8.69 -8.20 -16.09
C GLY A 63 -7.67 -7.10 -15.91
N ARG A 64 -6.38 -7.43 -15.74
CA ARG A 64 -5.23 -6.52 -15.89
C ARG A 64 -5.48 -5.03 -15.49
N VAL A 65 -6.28 -4.74 -14.45
CA VAL A 65 -6.28 -3.42 -13.83
C VAL A 65 -5.09 -3.42 -12.87
N PRO A 66 -3.91 -2.97 -13.31
CA PRO A 66 -2.79 -2.82 -12.40
C PRO A 66 -3.22 -1.81 -11.35
N TRP A 67 -2.96 -2.10 -10.07
CA TRP A 67 -3.03 -1.10 -9.02
C TRP A 67 -4.44 -0.80 -8.46
N LEU A 68 -5.23 -1.83 -8.20
CA LEU A 68 -6.45 -1.62 -7.46
C LEU A 68 -6.10 -1.38 -5.98
N ARG A 69 -6.26 -0.12 -5.57
CA ARG A 69 -5.98 0.35 -4.21
C ARG A 69 -7.15 0.05 -3.30
N VAL A 70 -6.84 -0.40 -2.11
CA VAL A 70 -7.80 -0.70 -1.05
C VAL A 70 -7.45 0.08 0.20
N LEU A 71 -8.40 0.87 0.70
CA LEU A 71 -8.32 1.48 2.02
C LEU A 71 -9.26 0.76 2.98
N ILE A 72 -8.73 0.38 4.13
CA ILE A 72 -9.47 -0.21 5.23
C ILE A 72 -9.55 0.83 6.34
N VAL A 73 -10.74 1.34 6.59
CA VAL A 73 -11.00 2.36 7.60
C VAL A 73 -11.91 1.78 8.66
N ILE A 74 -11.52 1.92 9.92
CA ILE A 74 -12.39 1.64 11.05
C ILE A 74 -12.79 2.94 11.73
N THR A 75 -14.05 3.03 12.09
CA THR A 75 -14.56 4.14 12.90
C THR A 75 -14.89 3.61 14.29
N VAL A 76 -14.21 4.13 15.29
CA VAL A 76 -14.42 3.80 16.72
C VAL A 76 -14.86 5.07 17.43
N ASN A 77 -16.01 5.03 18.08
CA ASN A 77 -16.57 6.21 18.78
C ASN A 77 -16.60 7.49 17.92
N SER A 78 -16.99 7.34 16.64
CA SER A 78 -17.04 8.41 15.63
C SER A 78 -15.68 8.96 15.17
N LEU A 79 -14.57 8.35 15.58
CA LEU A 79 -13.22 8.68 15.11
C LEU A 79 -12.81 7.71 14.02
N PRO A 80 -12.63 8.13 12.76
CA PRO A 80 -12.12 7.27 11.71
C PRO A 80 -10.61 7.07 11.85
N MET A 81 -10.16 5.82 11.70
CA MET A 81 -8.77 5.43 11.68
C MET A 81 -8.50 4.58 10.45
N VAL A 82 -7.49 4.94 9.67
CA VAL A 82 -7.04 4.12 8.53
C VAL A 82 -6.15 3.00 9.06
N LEU A 83 -6.61 1.77 8.92
CA LEU A 83 -5.83 0.59 9.31
C LEU A 83 -4.82 0.20 8.25
N MET A 84 -5.21 0.32 6.98
CA MET A 84 -4.43 -0.12 5.85
C MET A 84 -4.75 0.71 4.62
N ASP A 85 -3.72 1.03 3.88
CA ASP A 85 -3.76 1.62 2.56
C ASP A 85 -2.78 0.84 1.68
N GLY A 86 -3.29 0.11 0.72
CA GLY A 86 -2.45 -0.81 -0.04
C GLY A 86 -3.04 -1.19 -1.39
N LEU A 87 -2.29 -2.02 -2.09
CA LEU A 87 -2.63 -2.52 -3.43
C LEU A 87 -2.95 -4.01 -3.37
N ILE A 88 -3.95 -4.43 -4.13
CA ILE A 88 -4.28 -5.84 -4.29
C ILE A 88 -3.15 -6.52 -5.07
N THR A 89 -2.58 -7.57 -4.49
CA THR A 89 -1.53 -8.37 -5.13
C THR A 89 -2.05 -9.73 -5.60
N ARG A 90 -3.08 -10.27 -4.93
CA ARG A 90 -3.60 -11.61 -5.22
C ARG A 90 -5.09 -11.71 -4.94
N GLN A 91 -5.76 -12.55 -5.72
CA GLN A 91 -7.16 -12.91 -5.52
C GLN A 91 -7.32 -14.42 -5.72
N GLU A 92 -8.05 -15.04 -4.83
CA GLU A 92 -8.34 -16.46 -4.85
C GLU A 92 -9.81 -16.71 -4.58
N VAL A 93 -10.39 -17.62 -5.36
CA VAL A 93 -11.74 -18.12 -5.09
C VAL A 93 -11.60 -19.58 -4.66
N SER A 94 -12.10 -19.89 -3.50
CA SER A 94 -12.16 -21.25 -2.96
C SER A 94 -13.61 -21.69 -2.74
N GLY A 95 -13.86 -23.00 -2.85
CA GLY A 95 -15.15 -23.57 -2.48
C GLY A 95 -15.41 -23.41 -0.99
N SER A 96 -16.67 -23.16 -0.64
CA SER A 96 -17.13 -23.22 0.74
C SER A 96 -17.65 -24.62 1.07
N ASN A 97 -17.68 -24.98 2.35
CA ASN A 97 -18.32 -26.22 2.81
C ASN A 97 -19.86 -26.18 2.64
N GLU A 98 -20.43 -25.02 2.35
CA GLU A 98 -21.87 -24.86 2.10
C GLU A 98 -22.16 -24.93 0.58
N PRO A 99 -23.12 -25.76 0.14
CA PRO A 99 -23.49 -25.89 -1.27
C PRO A 99 -23.91 -24.53 -1.88
N GLY A 100 -23.34 -24.19 -3.04
CA GLY A 100 -23.67 -22.95 -3.76
C GLY A 100 -22.99 -21.68 -3.22
N GLN A 101 -22.08 -21.81 -2.26
CA GLN A 101 -21.26 -20.71 -1.76
C GLN A 101 -19.79 -20.93 -2.11
N SER A 102 -19.10 -19.83 -2.37
CA SER A 102 -17.65 -19.78 -2.53
C SER A 102 -17.10 -18.64 -1.66
N ILE A 103 -15.81 -18.68 -1.38
CA ILE A 103 -15.13 -17.63 -0.63
C ILE A 103 -14.16 -16.94 -1.58
N LEU A 104 -14.30 -15.62 -1.72
CA LEU A 104 -13.31 -14.78 -2.36
C LEU A 104 -12.34 -14.26 -1.32
N THR A 105 -11.08 -14.58 -1.46
CA THR A 105 -9.99 -14.05 -0.65
C THR A 105 -9.17 -13.07 -1.48
N ILE A 106 -9.07 -11.84 -1.00
CA ILE A 106 -8.27 -10.77 -1.59
C ILE A 106 -7.09 -10.51 -0.65
N THR A 107 -5.88 -10.65 -1.17
CA THR A 107 -4.64 -10.34 -0.43
C THR A 107 -3.97 -9.15 -1.09
N GLY A 108 -3.40 -8.28 -0.27
CA GLY A 108 -2.65 -7.13 -0.75
C GLY A 108 -1.56 -6.73 0.23
N GLU A 109 -0.72 -5.84 -0.24
CA GLU A 109 0.39 -5.26 0.51
C GLU A 109 0.27 -3.73 0.51
N ASP A 110 1.05 -3.06 1.35
CA ASP A 110 1.08 -1.60 1.42
C ASP A 110 1.55 -0.96 0.09
N LEU A 111 1.47 0.35 0.00
CA LEU A 111 1.79 1.07 -1.23
C LEU A 111 3.26 0.96 -1.66
N SER A 112 4.16 0.41 -0.83
CA SER A 112 5.55 0.16 -1.22
C SER A 112 5.68 -0.82 -2.39
N VAL A 113 4.67 -1.67 -2.61
CA VAL A 113 4.58 -2.53 -3.81
C VAL A 113 4.70 -1.73 -5.09
N ALA A 114 4.12 -0.51 -5.12
CA ALA A 114 4.23 0.37 -6.28
C ALA A 114 5.69 0.76 -6.57
N MET A 115 6.51 0.90 -5.54
CA MET A 115 7.91 1.28 -5.65
C MET A 115 8.82 0.12 -6.12
N ASP A 116 8.30 -1.11 -6.11
CA ASP A 116 9.06 -2.33 -6.43
C ASP A 116 8.75 -2.90 -7.83
N GLN A 117 7.99 -2.18 -8.64
CA GLN A 117 7.51 -2.71 -9.93
C GLN A 117 8.50 -2.53 -11.08
N GLN A 118 9.34 -1.52 -11.01
CA GLN A 118 10.22 -1.15 -12.11
C GLN A 118 11.63 -0.91 -11.59
N GLU A 119 12.61 -1.47 -12.30
CA GLU A 119 14.02 -1.20 -12.04
C GLU A 119 14.47 0.07 -12.77
N PHE A 120 15.22 0.88 -12.06
CA PHE A 120 15.86 2.09 -12.57
C PHE A 120 17.36 1.99 -12.31
N ASN A 121 18.15 1.77 -13.35
CA ASN A 121 19.58 1.65 -13.20
C ASN A 121 20.30 2.83 -13.88
N GLY A 122 21.32 3.36 -13.20
CA GLY A 122 22.19 4.37 -13.75
C GLY A 122 21.68 5.82 -13.72
N ILE A 123 20.54 6.11 -13.07
CA ILE A 123 20.09 7.49 -12.89
C ILE A 123 21.04 8.21 -11.92
N PRO A 124 21.75 9.28 -12.35
CA PRO A 124 22.71 9.97 -11.49
C PRO A 124 22.02 10.96 -10.55
N TYR A 125 22.56 11.12 -9.35
CA TYR A 125 22.14 12.10 -8.34
C TYR A 125 23.31 13.00 -7.93
N PRO A 126 23.78 13.92 -8.80
CA PRO A 126 24.92 14.76 -8.50
C PRO A 126 24.65 15.70 -7.33
N ALA A 127 25.56 15.79 -6.35
CA ALA A 127 25.48 16.65 -5.17
C ALA A 127 24.19 16.49 -4.34
N MET A 128 23.54 15.31 -4.39
CA MET A 128 22.29 15.08 -3.71
C MET A 128 22.50 14.14 -2.51
N PRO A 129 22.26 14.60 -1.25
CA PRO A 129 22.36 13.76 -0.07
C PRO A 129 21.30 12.66 -0.05
N ALA A 130 21.49 11.64 0.79
CA ALA A 130 20.62 10.46 0.83
C ALA A 130 19.15 10.83 1.08
N GLU A 131 18.90 11.74 2.01
CA GLU A 131 17.57 12.19 2.41
C GLU A 131 16.82 12.85 1.24
N ALA A 132 17.50 13.69 0.48
CA ALA A 132 16.92 14.36 -0.68
C ALA A 132 16.58 13.35 -1.79
N ARG A 133 17.43 12.32 -1.98
CA ARG A 133 17.15 11.23 -2.93
C ARG A 133 15.92 10.43 -2.52
N VAL A 134 15.80 10.07 -1.24
CA VAL A 134 14.61 9.39 -0.70
C VAL A 134 13.37 10.23 -0.92
N ALA A 135 13.39 11.52 -0.54
CA ALA A 135 12.25 12.42 -0.73
C ALA A 135 11.84 12.55 -2.20
N LEU A 136 12.81 12.67 -3.10
CA LEU A 136 12.56 12.77 -4.55
C LEU A 136 11.92 11.48 -5.10
N ILE A 137 12.40 10.32 -4.66
CA ILE A 137 11.87 9.03 -5.11
C ILE A 137 10.44 8.83 -4.61
N VAL A 138 10.19 9.05 -3.31
CA VAL A 138 8.83 8.91 -2.74
C VAL A 138 7.85 9.89 -3.38
N ALA A 139 8.29 11.10 -3.74
CA ALA A 139 7.44 12.09 -4.41
C ALA A 139 6.89 11.62 -5.77
N LYS A 140 7.54 10.68 -6.47
CA LYS A 140 7.01 10.07 -7.70
C LYS A 140 5.65 9.39 -7.47
N TYR A 141 5.43 8.90 -6.24
CA TYR A 141 4.24 8.16 -5.84
C TYR A 141 3.17 9.02 -5.17
N ALA A 142 3.29 10.37 -5.28
CA ALA A 142 2.31 11.31 -4.76
C ALA A 142 0.89 11.11 -5.35
N ILE A 143 0.77 10.50 -6.53
CA ILE A 143 -0.51 10.10 -7.13
C ILE A 143 -1.30 9.12 -6.24
N PHE A 144 -0.59 8.32 -5.44
CA PHE A 144 -1.18 7.43 -4.43
C PHE A 144 -1.29 8.11 -3.06
N GLY A 145 -1.06 9.42 -2.96
CA GLY A 145 -1.09 10.15 -1.70
C GLY A 145 0.12 9.89 -0.79
N MET A 146 1.21 9.31 -1.32
CA MET A 146 2.44 9.10 -0.55
C MET A 146 3.14 10.44 -0.30
N VAL A 147 3.42 10.71 0.98
CA VAL A 147 4.13 11.90 1.43
C VAL A 147 5.42 11.46 2.12
N PRO A 148 6.59 11.93 1.66
CA PRO A 148 7.84 11.58 2.29
C PRO A 148 7.93 12.19 3.69
N LEU A 149 8.22 11.35 4.69
CA LEU A 149 8.53 11.75 6.05
C LEU A 149 9.96 11.33 6.36
N VAL A 150 10.90 12.15 5.96
CA VAL A 150 12.33 11.85 6.11
C VAL A 150 12.87 12.47 7.38
N ILE A 151 13.51 11.67 8.24
CA ILE A 151 14.25 12.15 9.41
C ILE A 151 15.65 12.50 8.93
N PRO A 152 16.05 13.79 8.97
CA PRO A 152 17.37 14.20 8.51
C PRO A 152 18.47 13.64 9.43
N GLN A 153 19.60 13.27 8.83
CA GLN A 153 20.78 12.90 9.58
C GLN A 153 21.42 14.14 10.20
N ILE A 154 22.03 13.97 11.39
CA ILE A 154 22.76 15.06 12.06
C ILE A 154 24.00 15.47 11.24
N PHE A 155 24.59 14.50 10.52
CA PHE A 155 25.73 14.69 9.62
C PHE A 155 25.36 14.13 8.25
N SER A 156 24.68 14.95 7.43
CA SER A 156 24.40 14.58 6.04
C SER A 156 25.67 14.67 5.20
N ASP A 157 26.09 13.56 4.63
CA ASP A 157 27.17 13.52 3.65
C ASP A 157 26.62 13.95 2.28
N VAL A 158 27.02 15.14 1.83
CA VAL A 158 26.68 15.63 0.51
C VAL A 158 27.78 15.18 -0.46
N PRO A 159 27.48 14.28 -1.41
CA PRO A 159 28.48 13.79 -2.35
C PRO A 159 29.07 14.92 -3.17
N ILE A 160 30.39 15.03 -3.21
CA ILE A 160 31.09 15.97 -4.05
C ILE A 160 31.15 15.40 -5.47
N PRO A 161 30.54 16.03 -6.50
CA PRO A 161 30.40 15.44 -7.86
C PRO A 161 31.74 15.10 -8.52
N VAL A 162 32.82 15.75 -8.13
CA VAL A 162 34.16 15.48 -8.65
C VAL A 162 34.73 14.16 -8.11
N GLU A 163 34.28 13.71 -6.93
CA GLU A 163 34.75 12.48 -6.28
C GLU A 163 33.81 11.31 -6.56
N LYS A 164 32.48 11.52 -6.39
CA LYS A 164 31.49 10.47 -6.54
C LYS A 164 30.13 11.05 -6.92
N ILE A 165 29.55 10.51 -7.98
CA ILE A 165 28.13 10.74 -8.32
C ILE A 165 27.36 9.47 -7.95
N PRO A 166 26.48 9.52 -6.91
CA PRO A 166 25.62 8.40 -6.60
C PRO A 166 24.67 8.10 -7.76
N THR A 167 24.46 6.83 -8.04
CA THR A 167 23.55 6.35 -9.07
C THR A 167 22.46 5.49 -8.48
N HIS A 168 21.29 5.51 -9.09
CA HIS A 168 20.21 4.60 -8.77
C HIS A 168 20.57 3.17 -9.20
N ASP A 169 20.25 2.20 -8.36
CA ASP A 169 20.50 0.79 -8.61
C ASP A 169 19.32 -0.05 -8.09
N GLY A 170 18.69 -0.80 -8.96
CA GLY A 170 17.53 -1.62 -8.66
C GLY A 170 16.18 -0.88 -8.71
N THR A 171 15.20 -1.39 -7.97
CA THR A 171 13.88 -0.75 -7.85
C THR A 171 13.94 0.46 -6.92
N ASP A 172 12.97 1.37 -7.03
CA ASP A 172 12.85 2.53 -6.14
C ASP A 172 12.79 2.07 -4.66
N LEU A 173 12.07 1.00 -4.37
CA LEU A 173 11.98 0.43 -3.02
C LEU A 173 13.34 -0.10 -2.53
N ALA A 174 14.00 -0.94 -3.32
CA ALA A 174 15.29 -1.52 -2.97
C ALA A 174 16.35 -0.45 -2.72
N TYR A 175 16.37 0.58 -3.58
CA TYR A 175 17.31 1.67 -3.45
C TYR A 175 17.07 2.52 -2.19
N VAL A 176 15.80 2.88 -1.91
CA VAL A 176 15.44 3.65 -0.70
C VAL A 176 15.73 2.83 0.57
N GLN A 177 15.40 1.54 0.58
CA GLN A 177 15.73 0.65 1.71
C GLN A 177 17.24 0.54 1.95
N LYS A 178 18.03 0.46 0.87
CA LYS A 178 19.50 0.46 0.96
C LYS A 178 20.01 1.76 1.58
N LEU A 179 19.52 2.93 1.10
CA LEU A 179 19.91 4.23 1.66
C LEU A 179 19.55 4.35 3.14
N ALA A 180 18.36 3.91 3.52
CA ALA A 180 17.93 3.91 4.92
C ALA A 180 18.83 3.02 5.76
N LYS A 181 19.10 1.79 5.32
CA LYS A 181 19.97 0.83 6.00
C LYS A 181 21.40 1.35 6.18
N ASP A 182 21.98 1.94 5.13
CA ASP A 182 23.33 2.51 5.14
C ASP A 182 23.43 3.67 6.15
N ALA A 183 22.33 4.37 6.37
CA ALA A 183 22.20 5.46 7.34
C ALA A 183 21.79 4.99 8.76
N GLY A 184 21.58 3.69 8.98
CA GLY A 184 21.11 3.15 10.25
C GLY A 184 19.62 3.37 10.53
N TYR A 185 18.84 3.70 9.50
CA TYR A 185 17.39 3.89 9.56
C TYR A 185 16.63 2.71 8.95
N VAL A 186 15.32 2.75 9.10
CA VAL A 186 14.39 1.79 8.50
C VAL A 186 13.41 2.57 7.63
N PHE A 187 13.17 2.07 6.42
CA PHE A 187 12.12 2.58 5.53
C PHE A 187 10.90 1.68 5.62
N TYR A 188 9.73 2.29 5.79
CA TYR A 188 8.43 1.61 5.73
C TYR A 188 7.34 2.60 5.32
N VAL A 189 6.21 2.06 4.89
CA VAL A 189 5.04 2.81 4.45
C VAL A 189 3.90 2.56 5.43
N GLU A 190 3.30 3.63 5.95
CA GLU A 190 2.16 3.55 6.86
C GLU A 190 1.00 4.42 6.41
N PRO A 191 -0.25 4.05 6.73
CA PRO A 191 -1.39 4.90 6.48
C PRO A 191 -1.27 6.22 7.23
N GLY A 192 -1.59 7.32 6.55
CA GLY A 192 -1.64 8.63 7.17
C GLY A 192 -2.90 8.83 8.03
N PRO A 193 -3.01 9.97 8.72
CA PRO A 193 -4.15 10.26 9.60
C PRO A 193 -5.47 10.46 8.84
N LEU A 194 -5.40 10.76 7.56
CA LEU A 194 -6.56 10.96 6.70
C LEU A 194 -6.63 9.85 5.64
N PRO A 195 -7.85 9.39 5.28
CA PRO A 195 -8.03 8.44 4.20
C PRO A 195 -7.43 8.96 2.88
N GLY A 196 -6.59 8.13 2.25
CA GLY A 196 -5.91 8.48 1.00
C GLY A 196 -4.59 9.21 1.15
N MET A 197 -4.16 9.56 2.36
CA MET A 197 -2.78 9.98 2.67
C MET A 197 -1.99 8.81 3.23
N THR A 198 -0.76 8.69 2.79
CA THR A 198 0.17 7.65 3.25
C THR A 198 1.53 8.29 3.52
N ARG A 199 2.20 7.86 4.57
CA ARG A 199 3.55 8.31 4.93
C ARG A 199 4.58 7.27 4.51
N ALA A 200 5.68 7.73 4.00
CA ALA A 200 6.79 6.88 3.57
C ALA A 200 8.15 7.52 3.88
#